data_8e242645005126d484be170a64e43e91
#
_entry.id   8e242645005126d484be170a64e43e91
#
_cell.length_a   1.000
_cell.length_b   1.000
_cell.length_c   1.000
_cell.angle_alpha   90.00
_cell.angle_beta   90.00
_cell.angle_gamma   90.00
#
_symmetry.space_group_name_H-M   'P 1'
#
loop_
_entity.id
_entity.type
_entity.pdbx_description
1 polymer ?
#
loop_
_entity_poly.entity_id
_entity_poly.type
_entity_poly.pdbx_seq_one_letter_code
_entity_poly.pdbx_strand_id
1 'polypeptide(L)'
;MSSGTDRVPTCKLIPILFVAAFTSVSPSLALEPGFTSLFNGRDLAGWEGVTSDAAQSWRVEDGLLVCTGAKGTWLRSRQQYGDFNLRFDYRLKPGGNSGIYVRVPADGAHREGGGVEVQLLDDAAERYKDIKPGQYSGSVYLVAPATQHVSRPAGEWNTMEINCQGTHYRIIHNGVVIVDAGARDFPELAERFQHGYLGLQNHSEEVWFRNLRIGPPQPETSLESAHCRSPQRHHRRLFRRCRYGHRE
;
A
#
# COMPACT_ATOMS: atom_id res chain seq x y z
N MET A 1 -72.51 -52.74 6.28
CA MET A 1 -72.12 -51.90 5.12
C MET A 1 -71.30 -50.75 5.63
N SER A 2 -69.98 -50.88 5.60
CA SER A 2 -69.03 -49.85 6.08
C SER A 2 -68.25 -49.37 4.87
N SER A 3 -68.43 -48.10 4.54
CA SER A 3 -67.70 -47.45 3.44
C SER A 3 -66.41 -46.89 3.95
N GLY A 4 -65.30 -47.55 3.56
CA GLY A 4 -63.97 -47.03 3.79
C GLY A 4 -63.64 -45.93 2.80
N THR A 5 -63.21 -44.77 3.31
CA THR A 5 -62.66 -43.68 2.51
C THR A 5 -61.20 -43.74 2.54
N ASP A 6 -60.59 -44.17 1.42
CA ASP A 6 -59.14 -44.13 1.20
C ASP A 6 -58.66 -42.70 1.09
N ARG A 7 -57.76 -42.27 2.01
CA ARG A 7 -57.05 -41.01 1.93
C ARG A 7 -55.73 -41.22 1.21
N VAL A 8 -55.56 -40.62 0.04
CA VAL A 8 -54.30 -40.55 -0.70
C VAL A 8 -53.35 -39.56 0.01
N PRO A 9 -52.09 -39.92 0.30
CA PRO A 9 -51.12 -39.00 0.91
C PRO A 9 -50.65 -37.97 -0.13
N THR A 10 -50.87 -36.74 0.14
CA THR A 10 -50.30 -35.59 -0.64
C THR A 10 -48.82 -35.45 -0.32
N CYS A 11 -47.94 -35.75 -1.29
CA CYS A 11 -46.49 -35.52 -1.22
C CYS A 11 -46.24 -34.00 -1.35
N LYS A 12 -45.74 -33.36 -0.27
CA LYS A 12 -45.31 -31.94 -0.31
C LYS A 12 -43.92 -31.88 -0.91
N LEU A 13 -43.83 -31.38 -2.13
CA LEU A 13 -42.54 -30.99 -2.76
C LEU A 13 -41.98 -29.78 -2.03
N ILE A 14 -40.83 -29.96 -1.37
CA ILE A 14 -40.03 -28.86 -0.80
C ILE A 14 -39.19 -28.30 -1.93
N PRO A 15 -39.26 -27.00 -2.28
CA PRO A 15 -38.37 -26.43 -3.29
C PRO A 15 -36.96 -26.32 -2.72
N ILE A 16 -36.02 -26.98 -3.34
CA ILE A 16 -34.57 -26.83 -3.07
C ILE A 16 -34.15 -25.52 -3.71
N LEU A 17 -33.89 -24.51 -2.89
CA LEU A 17 -33.35 -23.24 -3.34
C LEU A 17 -31.87 -23.42 -3.64
N PHE A 18 -31.51 -23.47 -4.90
CA PHE A 18 -30.09 -23.44 -5.32
C PHE A 18 -29.58 -22.00 -5.16
N VAL A 19 -28.84 -21.76 -4.10
CA VAL A 19 -28.07 -20.52 -3.96
C VAL A 19 -26.79 -20.67 -4.80
N ALA A 20 -26.81 -20.08 -5.99
CA ALA A 20 -25.60 -19.95 -6.80
C ALA A 20 -24.65 -18.96 -6.11
N ALA A 21 -23.57 -19.45 -5.53
CA ALA A 21 -22.49 -18.61 -5.05
C ALA A 21 -21.78 -17.98 -6.27
N PHE A 22 -22.10 -16.72 -6.57
CA PHE A 22 -21.30 -15.94 -7.51
C PHE A 22 -19.96 -15.62 -6.86
N THR A 23 -18.92 -16.38 -7.20
CA THR A 23 -17.54 -15.99 -6.93
C THR A 23 -17.23 -14.81 -7.84
N SER A 24 -17.27 -13.61 -7.30
CA SER A 24 -16.80 -12.41 -7.98
C SER A 24 -15.26 -12.51 -8.10
N VAL A 25 -14.79 -12.97 -9.23
CA VAL A 25 -13.38 -12.82 -9.61
C VAL A 25 -13.17 -11.34 -9.88
N SER A 26 -12.56 -10.63 -8.93
CA SER A 26 -12.11 -9.26 -9.17
C SER A 26 -11.14 -9.28 -10.36
N PRO A 27 -11.31 -8.40 -11.36
CA PRO A 27 -10.38 -8.35 -12.48
C PRO A 27 -8.98 -8.03 -11.91
N SER A 28 -8.00 -8.89 -12.22
CA SER A 28 -6.60 -8.58 -11.99
C SER A 28 -6.28 -7.30 -12.77
N LEU A 29 -5.99 -6.22 -12.07
CA LEU A 29 -5.49 -5.01 -12.70
C LEU A 29 -4.22 -5.39 -13.46
N ALA A 30 -4.20 -5.10 -14.78
CA ALA A 30 -2.98 -5.27 -15.56
C ALA A 30 -1.87 -4.43 -14.92
N LEU A 31 -0.68 -5.04 -14.78
CA LEU A 31 0.47 -4.31 -14.25
C LEU A 31 0.83 -3.14 -15.17
N GLU A 32 1.26 -2.05 -14.59
CA GLU A 32 1.77 -0.90 -15.32
C GLU A 32 3.03 -1.32 -16.13
N PRO A 33 3.29 -0.72 -17.30
CA PRO A 33 4.50 -1.02 -18.08
C PRO A 33 5.77 -0.88 -17.24
N GLY A 34 6.64 -1.88 -17.28
CA GLY A 34 7.89 -1.92 -16.53
C GLY A 34 7.76 -2.39 -15.08
N PHE A 35 6.54 -2.63 -14.57
CA PHE A 35 6.35 -3.22 -13.25
C PHE A 35 6.27 -4.74 -13.30
N THR A 36 6.76 -5.37 -12.24
CA THR A 36 6.62 -6.81 -11.98
C THR A 36 5.93 -7.03 -10.65
N SER A 37 5.12 -8.08 -10.55
CA SER A 37 4.47 -8.45 -9.30
C SER A 37 5.50 -9.05 -8.33
N LEU A 38 5.45 -8.59 -7.07
CA LEU A 38 6.21 -9.16 -5.96
C LEU A 38 5.41 -10.20 -5.17
N PHE A 39 4.12 -10.35 -5.47
CA PHE A 39 3.23 -11.29 -4.79
C PHE A 39 2.27 -11.92 -5.80
N ASN A 40 2.20 -13.25 -5.80
CA ASN A 40 1.42 -14.01 -6.78
C ASN A 40 -0.03 -14.29 -6.35
N GLY A 41 -0.43 -13.88 -5.13
CA GLY A 41 -1.76 -14.12 -4.56
C GLY A 41 -2.03 -15.56 -4.12
N ARG A 42 -1.05 -16.45 -4.10
CA ARG A 42 -1.23 -17.89 -3.83
C ARG A 42 -0.37 -18.40 -2.69
N ASP A 43 0.88 -17.98 -2.64
CA ASP A 43 1.87 -18.44 -1.68
C ASP A 43 2.92 -17.38 -1.39
N LEU A 44 3.89 -17.69 -0.52
CA LEU A 44 5.00 -16.83 -0.14
C LEU A 44 6.20 -16.91 -1.11
N ALA A 45 6.02 -17.40 -2.34
CA ALA A 45 7.10 -17.44 -3.32
C ALA A 45 7.68 -16.05 -3.55
N GLY A 46 9.02 -15.94 -3.54
CA GLY A 46 9.73 -14.66 -3.60
C GLY A 46 9.99 -13.99 -2.25
N TRP A 47 9.44 -14.56 -1.16
CA TRP A 47 9.61 -14.09 0.20
C TRP A 47 10.16 -15.18 1.12
N GLU A 48 10.80 -14.77 2.21
CA GLU A 48 11.31 -15.67 3.25
C GLU A 48 11.26 -15.01 4.63
N GLY A 49 11.17 -15.82 5.66
CA GLY A 49 11.33 -15.38 7.04
C GLY A 49 12.80 -15.19 7.38
N VAL A 50 13.13 -14.18 8.19
CA VAL A 50 14.53 -13.86 8.53
C VAL A 50 14.99 -14.55 9.81
N THR A 51 14.18 -14.53 10.86
CA THR A 51 14.55 -15.08 12.17
C THR A 51 13.88 -16.41 12.48
N SER A 52 12.85 -16.78 11.72
CA SER A 52 12.13 -18.04 11.84
C SER A 52 11.37 -18.33 10.54
N ASP A 53 10.71 -19.50 10.48
CA ASP A 53 9.85 -19.84 9.35
C ASP A 53 8.75 -18.79 9.17
N ALA A 54 8.60 -18.29 7.94
CA ALA A 54 7.58 -17.32 7.57
C ALA A 54 6.17 -17.78 7.93
N ALA A 55 5.85 -19.07 7.77
CA ALA A 55 4.53 -19.64 8.03
C ALA A 55 4.08 -19.53 9.50
N GLN A 56 4.97 -19.20 10.44
CA GLN A 56 4.60 -18.97 11.83
C GLN A 56 3.78 -17.71 12.04
N SER A 57 3.99 -16.69 11.21
CA SER A 57 3.36 -15.39 11.37
C SER A 57 2.83 -14.79 10.07
N TRP A 58 3.01 -15.47 8.94
CA TRP A 58 2.54 -15.03 7.62
C TRP A 58 1.77 -16.13 6.92
N ARG A 59 0.69 -15.76 6.25
CA ARG A 59 -0.10 -16.67 5.41
C ARG A 59 -0.64 -15.94 4.19
N VAL A 60 -1.12 -16.73 3.24
CA VAL A 60 -1.92 -16.22 2.12
C VAL A 60 -3.35 -16.65 2.33
N GLU A 61 -4.29 -15.72 2.25
CA GLU A 61 -5.71 -15.95 2.46
C GLU A 61 -6.50 -15.05 1.49
N ASP A 62 -7.39 -15.63 0.70
CA ASP A 62 -8.22 -14.93 -0.29
C ASP A 62 -7.43 -14.01 -1.25
N GLY A 63 -6.24 -14.44 -1.66
CA GLY A 63 -5.36 -13.66 -2.53
C GLY A 63 -4.63 -12.51 -1.83
N LEU A 64 -4.72 -12.42 -0.51
CA LEU A 64 -4.04 -11.43 0.32
C LEU A 64 -2.83 -12.04 1.02
N LEU A 65 -1.76 -11.27 1.12
CA LEU A 65 -0.62 -11.57 1.97
C LEU A 65 -0.91 -11.01 3.37
N VAL A 66 -0.96 -11.88 4.37
CA VAL A 66 -1.42 -11.56 5.72
C VAL A 66 -0.32 -11.79 6.74
N CYS A 67 0.09 -10.74 7.46
CA CYS A 67 0.75 -10.87 8.74
C CYS A 67 -0.31 -11.15 9.80
N THR A 68 -0.15 -12.24 10.56
CA THR A 68 -1.16 -12.62 11.57
C THR A 68 -1.00 -11.89 12.90
N GLY A 69 0.12 -11.18 13.07
CA GLY A 69 0.51 -10.61 14.36
C GLY A 69 1.03 -11.64 15.38
N ALA A 70 1.06 -12.92 15.03
CA ALA A 70 1.65 -13.93 15.88
C ALA A 70 3.16 -13.68 16.06
N LYS A 71 3.71 -14.14 17.20
CA LYS A 71 5.15 -14.10 17.43
C LYS A 71 5.87 -14.88 16.30
N GLY A 72 6.78 -14.19 15.64
CA GLY A 72 7.48 -14.76 14.48
C GLY A 72 8.46 -13.76 13.86
N THR A 73 8.59 -13.84 12.57
CA THR A 73 9.58 -13.10 11.79
C THR A 73 8.92 -12.02 10.93
N TRP A 74 9.70 -11.04 10.49
CA TRP A 74 9.34 -10.20 9.35
C TRP A 74 9.62 -10.97 8.04
N LEU A 75 8.94 -10.60 6.96
CA LEU A 75 9.20 -11.14 5.64
C LEU A 75 10.25 -10.32 4.90
N ARG A 76 11.19 -11.00 4.28
CA ARG A 76 12.20 -10.43 3.41
C ARG A 76 12.00 -10.91 1.97
N SER A 77 12.16 -10.02 0.99
CA SER A 77 12.26 -10.43 -0.42
C SER A 77 13.50 -11.31 -0.62
N ARG A 78 13.42 -12.29 -1.54
CA ARG A 78 14.61 -13.10 -1.89
C ARG A 78 15.60 -12.33 -2.78
N GLN A 79 15.11 -11.31 -3.49
CA GLN A 79 15.91 -10.44 -4.34
C GLN A 79 16.23 -9.14 -3.62
N GLN A 80 17.37 -8.56 -3.98
CA GLN A 80 17.77 -7.22 -3.56
C GLN A 80 17.45 -6.21 -4.66
N TYR A 81 17.26 -4.96 -4.26
CA TYR A 81 16.86 -3.86 -5.14
C TYR A 81 17.73 -2.63 -4.86
N GLY A 82 18.13 -1.94 -5.93
CA GLY A 82 18.79 -0.65 -5.89
C GLY A 82 17.77 0.50 -5.94
N ASP A 83 17.76 1.23 -7.06
CA ASP A 83 16.74 2.23 -7.34
C ASP A 83 15.47 1.56 -7.86
N PHE A 84 14.30 1.97 -7.35
CA PHE A 84 13.02 1.37 -7.71
C PHE A 84 11.83 2.28 -7.38
N ASN A 85 10.68 1.90 -7.92
CA ASN A 85 9.36 2.35 -7.48
C ASN A 85 8.58 1.13 -6.99
N LEU A 86 8.24 1.10 -5.70
CA LEU A 86 7.43 0.05 -5.06
C LEU A 86 6.02 0.58 -4.85
N ARG A 87 5.01 -0.20 -5.29
CA ARG A 87 3.59 0.12 -5.10
C ARG A 87 2.87 -1.04 -4.46
N PHE A 88 1.98 -0.74 -3.51
CA PHE A 88 1.17 -1.75 -2.84
C PHE A 88 -0.07 -1.12 -2.21
N ASP A 89 -1.05 -1.99 -1.89
CA ASP A 89 -2.14 -1.63 -1.00
C ASP A 89 -1.94 -2.35 0.33
N TYR A 90 -2.31 -1.68 1.42
CA TYR A 90 -2.29 -2.26 2.75
C TYR A 90 -3.55 -1.90 3.55
N ARG A 91 -3.86 -2.72 4.55
CA ARG A 91 -4.95 -2.51 5.47
C ARG A 91 -4.50 -2.91 6.87
N LEU A 92 -4.72 -2.05 7.85
CA LEU A 92 -4.43 -2.29 9.25
C LEU A 92 -5.72 -2.60 10.02
N LYS A 93 -5.63 -3.41 11.07
CA LYS A 93 -6.70 -3.47 12.08
C LYS A 93 -6.65 -2.21 12.97
N PRO A 94 -7.71 -1.94 13.78
CA PRO A 94 -7.67 -0.85 14.76
C PRO A 94 -6.46 -0.94 15.69
N GLY A 95 -5.71 0.15 15.78
CA GLY A 95 -4.45 0.24 16.51
C GLY A 95 -3.28 -0.50 15.82
N GLY A 96 -3.40 -0.85 14.55
CA GLY A 96 -2.37 -1.59 13.81
C GLY A 96 -1.07 -0.83 13.67
N ASN A 97 0.05 -1.58 13.69
CA ASN A 97 1.41 -1.09 13.48
C ASN A 97 2.16 -2.12 12.62
N SER A 98 2.84 -1.63 11.60
CA SER A 98 3.68 -2.37 10.67
C SER A 98 4.65 -1.41 9.99
N GLY A 99 5.43 -1.87 9.02
CA GLY A 99 6.35 -1.05 8.25
C GLY A 99 6.83 -1.75 7.00
N ILE A 100 7.32 -0.95 6.06
CA ILE A 100 8.02 -1.44 4.88
C ILE A 100 9.50 -1.16 5.05
N TYR A 101 10.30 -2.21 5.05
CA TYR A 101 11.75 -2.09 5.05
C TYR A 101 12.26 -1.94 3.62
N VAL A 102 13.17 -1.00 3.44
CA VAL A 102 13.74 -0.62 2.14
C VAL A 102 15.24 -0.72 2.21
N ARG A 103 15.84 -1.49 1.29
CA ARG A 103 17.28 -1.68 1.17
C ARG A 103 17.93 -2.13 2.48
N VAL A 104 17.26 -3.01 3.23
CA VAL A 104 17.80 -3.53 4.48
C VAL A 104 18.81 -4.66 4.23
N PRO A 105 19.78 -4.85 5.15
CA PRO A 105 20.71 -5.98 5.06
C PRO A 105 20.01 -7.30 5.36
N ALA A 106 20.73 -8.40 5.13
CA ALA A 106 20.18 -9.75 5.23
C ALA A 106 19.67 -10.11 6.65
N ASP A 107 20.29 -9.56 7.68
CA ASP A 107 19.94 -9.75 9.09
C ASP A 107 18.76 -8.85 9.56
N GLY A 108 18.31 -7.94 8.70
CA GLY A 108 17.21 -7.04 8.98
C GLY A 108 17.52 -5.90 9.92
N ALA A 109 18.79 -5.58 10.13
CA ALA A 109 19.23 -4.45 10.96
C ALA A 109 18.88 -3.11 10.30
N HIS A 110 17.57 -2.80 10.20
CA HIS A 110 17.08 -1.62 9.49
C HIS A 110 17.45 -0.29 10.18
N ARG A 111 17.55 -0.27 11.52
CA ARG A 111 17.87 0.96 12.28
C ARG A 111 19.36 1.21 12.37
N GLU A 112 20.13 0.17 12.67
CA GLU A 112 21.59 0.26 12.92
C GLU A 112 22.41 -0.12 11.68
N GLY A 113 21.81 -0.80 10.73
CA GLY A 113 22.46 -1.39 9.55
C GLY A 113 22.30 -0.62 8.24
N GLY A 114 21.83 0.63 8.26
CA GLY A 114 21.76 1.47 7.06
C GLY A 114 20.53 1.26 6.17
N GLY A 115 19.61 0.38 6.52
CA GLY A 115 18.29 0.27 5.85
C GLY A 115 17.34 1.40 6.25
N VAL A 116 16.21 1.48 5.54
CA VAL A 116 15.15 2.46 5.81
C VAL A 116 13.86 1.74 6.15
N GLU A 117 13.09 2.29 7.08
CA GLU A 117 11.72 1.87 7.36
C GLU A 117 10.75 2.98 6.93
N VAL A 118 9.74 2.63 6.16
CA VAL A 118 8.57 3.47 5.89
C VAL A 118 7.44 2.98 6.78
N GLN A 119 6.99 3.84 7.68
CA GLN A 119 6.01 3.48 8.72
C GLN A 119 4.62 3.19 8.16
N LEU A 120 3.95 2.19 8.71
CA LEU A 120 2.53 1.91 8.50
C LEU A 120 1.85 1.86 9.87
N LEU A 121 0.97 2.84 10.16
CA LEU A 121 0.37 3.01 11.47
C LEU A 121 -1.10 3.40 11.37
N ASP A 122 -1.91 2.96 12.31
CA ASP A 122 -3.24 3.53 12.54
C ASP A 122 -3.07 4.83 13.34
N ASP A 123 -2.76 5.92 12.63
CA ASP A 123 -2.44 7.23 13.20
C ASP A 123 -3.57 7.79 14.10
N ALA A 124 -4.80 7.33 13.91
CA ALA A 124 -5.97 7.79 14.65
C ALA A 124 -6.20 7.04 15.97
N ALA A 125 -5.45 5.97 16.22
CA ALA A 125 -5.61 5.20 17.46
C ALA A 125 -5.14 5.99 18.67
N GLU A 126 -5.94 6.02 19.76
CA GLU A 126 -5.67 6.75 21.00
C GLU A 126 -4.26 6.45 21.58
N ARG A 127 -3.78 5.21 21.42
CA ARG A 127 -2.46 4.81 21.89
C ARG A 127 -1.30 5.51 21.17
N TYR A 128 -1.56 6.17 20.04
CA TYR A 128 -0.55 6.87 19.23
C TYR A 128 -0.69 8.39 19.22
N LYS A 129 -1.54 8.95 20.04
CA LYS A 129 -1.81 10.40 20.09
C LYS A 129 -0.58 11.26 20.38
N ASP A 130 0.40 10.73 21.12
CA ASP A 130 1.60 11.46 21.58
C ASP A 130 2.89 11.00 20.87
N ILE A 131 2.80 10.40 19.68
CA ILE A 131 3.97 9.98 18.91
C ILE A 131 4.71 11.16 18.28
N LYS A 132 6.00 10.93 17.95
CA LYS A 132 6.82 11.95 17.29
C LYS A 132 6.44 12.08 15.80
N PRO A 133 6.67 13.25 15.17
CA PRO A 133 6.33 13.47 13.76
C PRO A 133 6.85 12.39 12.80
N GLY A 134 8.09 11.91 12.99
CA GLY A 134 8.68 10.84 12.17
C GLY A 134 8.14 9.42 12.45
N GLN A 135 7.11 9.26 13.26
CA GLN A 135 6.48 7.97 13.57
C GLN A 135 5.08 7.81 12.96
N TYR A 136 4.55 8.85 12.30
CA TYR A 136 3.28 8.75 11.57
C TYR A 136 3.41 7.92 10.30
N SER A 137 2.29 7.36 9.88
CA SER A 137 2.20 6.52 8.67
C SER A 137 2.77 7.22 7.44
N GLY A 138 3.63 6.52 6.71
CA GLY A 138 4.32 7.03 5.53
C GLY A 138 5.58 7.85 5.81
N SER A 139 5.93 8.14 7.07
CA SER A 139 7.23 8.74 7.38
C SER A 139 8.37 7.78 7.06
N VAL A 140 9.52 8.31 6.63
CA VAL A 140 10.80 7.61 6.78
C VAL A 140 11.11 7.63 8.28
N TYR A 141 10.94 6.48 8.93
CA TYR A 141 10.82 6.36 10.39
C TYR A 141 11.96 7.06 11.12
N LEU A 142 11.58 8.02 11.98
CA LEU A 142 12.46 8.88 12.79
C LEU A 142 13.49 9.72 12.01
N VAL A 143 13.41 9.77 10.67
CA VAL A 143 14.32 10.55 9.82
C VAL A 143 13.54 11.65 9.09
N ALA A 144 12.67 11.31 8.15
CA ALA A 144 11.90 12.28 7.38
C ALA A 144 10.41 12.12 7.68
N PRO A 145 9.79 13.06 8.44
CA PRO A 145 8.37 12.97 8.79
C PRO A 145 7.47 13.19 7.58
N ALA A 146 6.33 12.50 7.57
CA ALA A 146 5.25 12.79 6.65
C ALA A 146 4.72 14.22 6.85
N THR A 147 4.57 14.96 5.76
CA THR A 147 4.09 16.36 5.78
C THR A 147 2.58 16.46 5.93
N GLN A 148 1.85 15.37 5.64
CA GLN A 148 0.40 15.27 5.74
C GLN A 148 0.00 13.89 6.24
N HIS A 149 -1.07 13.82 7.04
CA HIS A 149 -1.68 12.58 7.53
C HIS A 149 -2.92 12.28 6.69
N VAL A 150 -2.79 11.36 5.74
CA VAL A 150 -3.82 11.02 4.75
C VAL A 150 -4.23 9.55 4.83
N SER A 151 -3.90 8.88 5.94
CA SER A 151 -4.34 7.51 6.23
C SER A 151 -5.87 7.43 6.25
N ARG A 152 -6.41 6.40 5.62
CA ARG A 152 -7.82 6.04 5.81
C ARG A 152 -8.00 5.34 7.15
N PRO A 153 -9.20 5.35 7.73
CA PRO A 153 -9.49 4.66 8.97
C PRO A 153 -9.04 3.19 8.95
N ALA A 154 -8.64 2.69 10.13
CA ALA A 154 -8.33 1.27 10.28
C ALA A 154 -9.48 0.38 9.77
N GLY A 155 -9.15 -0.70 9.10
CA GLY A 155 -10.08 -1.57 8.38
C GLY A 155 -10.29 -1.19 6.90
N GLU A 156 -9.91 -0.01 6.47
CA GLU A 156 -9.94 0.41 5.07
C GLU A 156 -8.60 0.17 4.36
N TRP A 157 -8.68 0.00 3.04
CA TRP A 157 -7.50 -0.14 2.20
C TRP A 157 -6.85 1.21 1.93
N ASN A 158 -5.55 1.30 2.19
CA ASN A 158 -4.68 2.41 1.81
C ASN A 158 -3.81 2.00 0.64
N THR A 159 -3.41 2.96 -0.19
CA THR A 159 -2.42 2.78 -1.26
C THR A 159 -1.12 3.50 -0.89
N MET A 160 0.00 2.85 -1.12
CA MET A 160 1.32 3.44 -0.89
C MET A 160 2.20 3.24 -2.12
N GLU A 161 2.94 4.29 -2.46
CA GLU A 161 4.02 4.25 -3.43
C GLU A 161 5.30 4.77 -2.77
N ILE A 162 6.39 4.02 -2.90
CA ILE A 162 7.72 4.37 -2.39
C ILE A 162 8.66 4.41 -3.57
N ASN A 163 9.08 5.61 -3.96
CA ASN A 163 10.06 5.81 -5.02
C ASN A 163 11.43 6.10 -4.40
N CYS A 164 12.41 5.24 -4.70
CA CYS A 164 13.77 5.34 -4.19
C CYS A 164 14.72 5.57 -5.35
N GLN A 165 15.48 6.67 -5.31
CA GLN A 165 16.52 6.98 -6.28
C GLN A 165 17.77 7.54 -5.57
N GLY A 166 18.86 6.78 -5.56
CA GLY A 166 20.02 7.13 -4.75
C GLY A 166 19.65 7.30 -3.28
N THR A 167 19.95 8.44 -2.69
CA THR A 167 19.61 8.80 -1.30
C THR A 167 18.26 9.52 -1.18
N HIS A 168 17.51 9.65 -2.27
CA HIS A 168 16.24 10.35 -2.31
C HIS A 168 15.06 9.39 -2.21
N TYR A 169 14.08 9.73 -1.37
CA TYR A 169 12.87 8.98 -1.10
C TYR A 169 11.66 9.87 -1.33
N ARG A 170 10.78 9.45 -2.23
CA ARG A 170 9.48 10.07 -2.45
C ARG A 170 8.40 9.08 -2.10
N ILE A 171 7.52 9.46 -1.16
CA ILE A 171 6.44 8.61 -0.68
C ILE A 171 5.11 9.26 -1.02
N ILE A 172 4.26 8.49 -1.71
CA ILE A 172 2.91 8.89 -2.08
C ILE A 172 1.95 7.98 -1.32
N HIS A 173 1.11 8.57 -0.50
CA HIS A 173 0.12 7.86 0.31
C HIS A 173 -1.28 8.32 -0.09
N ASN A 174 -2.13 7.39 -0.50
CA ASN A 174 -3.48 7.67 -1.01
C ASN A 174 -3.52 8.75 -2.09
N GLY A 175 -2.50 8.78 -2.98
CA GLY A 175 -2.38 9.74 -4.08
C GLY A 175 -1.78 11.10 -3.70
N VAL A 176 -1.39 11.30 -2.44
CA VAL A 176 -0.78 12.54 -1.95
C VAL A 176 0.71 12.30 -1.68
N VAL A 177 1.58 13.17 -2.20
CA VAL A 177 3.01 13.18 -1.85
C VAL A 177 3.14 13.67 -0.41
N ILE A 178 3.63 12.81 0.48
CA ILE A 178 3.76 13.11 1.92
C ILE A 178 5.22 13.16 2.38
N VAL A 179 6.14 12.56 1.62
CA VAL A 179 7.59 12.72 1.78
C VAL A 179 8.18 12.93 0.39
N ASP A 180 9.05 13.90 0.27
CA ASP A 180 9.88 14.17 -0.92
C ASP A 180 11.21 14.72 -0.41
N ALA A 181 12.14 13.82 -0.03
CA ALA A 181 13.29 14.16 0.80
C ALA A 181 14.50 13.29 0.47
N GLY A 182 15.66 13.88 0.57
CA GLY A 182 16.94 13.22 0.35
C GLY A 182 18.01 13.65 1.35
N ALA A 183 19.24 13.24 1.11
CA ALA A 183 20.40 13.52 1.98
C ALA A 183 20.69 15.03 2.12
N ARG A 184 20.17 15.90 1.24
CA ARG A 184 20.28 17.35 1.38
C ARG A 184 19.40 17.89 2.50
N ASP A 185 18.22 17.26 2.70
CA ASP A 185 17.23 17.67 3.68
C ASP A 185 17.48 16.97 5.02
N PHE A 186 17.88 15.71 4.96
CA PHE A 186 18.15 14.83 6.09
C PHE A 186 19.49 14.13 5.87
N PRO A 187 20.59 14.63 6.47
CA PRO A 187 21.96 14.07 6.30
C PRO A 187 22.06 12.59 6.64
N GLU A 188 21.21 12.08 7.53
CA GLU A 188 21.16 10.66 7.92
C GLU A 188 20.84 9.74 6.74
N LEU A 189 20.19 10.26 5.69
CA LEU A 189 19.89 9.50 4.47
C LEU A 189 21.14 9.26 3.61
N ALA A 190 22.22 10.04 3.77
CA ALA A 190 23.46 9.85 3.04
C ALA A 190 24.15 8.52 3.39
N GLU A 191 23.96 8.04 4.63
CA GLU A 191 24.57 6.82 5.15
C GLU A 191 23.73 5.57 4.89
N ARG A 192 22.53 5.72 4.27
CA ARG A 192 21.64 4.60 3.99
C ARG A 192 22.11 3.79 2.79
N PHE A 193 21.90 2.48 2.87
CA PHE A 193 22.27 1.58 1.79
C PHE A 193 21.56 1.94 0.48
N GLN A 194 22.33 1.88 -0.62
CA GLN A 194 21.80 2.11 -1.97
C GLN A 194 21.28 0.84 -2.64
N HIS A 195 21.45 -0.33 -1.98
CA HIS A 195 21.02 -1.63 -2.45
C HIS A 195 20.79 -2.56 -1.27
N GLY A 196 19.72 -3.36 -1.32
CA GLY A 196 19.38 -4.29 -0.26
C GLY A 196 18.00 -4.91 -0.45
N TYR A 197 17.53 -5.58 0.56
CA TYR A 197 16.25 -6.30 0.54
C TYR A 197 15.08 -5.38 0.83
N LEU A 198 13.91 -5.76 0.33
CA LEU A 198 12.63 -5.25 0.82
C LEU A 198 12.16 -6.12 1.99
N GLY A 199 11.41 -5.52 2.91
CA GLY A 199 10.82 -6.25 4.01
C GLY A 199 9.43 -5.76 4.38
N LEU A 200 8.62 -6.69 4.92
CA LEU A 200 7.32 -6.40 5.51
C LEU A 200 7.43 -6.70 7.01
N GLN A 201 7.19 -5.67 7.82
CA GLN A 201 7.37 -5.78 9.27
C GLN A 201 6.23 -6.57 9.92
N ASN A 202 6.59 -7.47 10.84
CA ASN A 202 5.69 -8.04 11.82
C ASN A 202 5.90 -7.32 13.16
N HIS A 203 4.97 -6.45 13.52
CA HIS A 203 4.98 -5.71 14.79
C HIS A 203 3.93 -6.24 15.79
N SER A 204 3.61 -7.53 15.70
CA SER A 204 2.63 -8.22 16.54
C SER A 204 1.17 -7.77 16.34
N GLU A 205 0.88 -7.09 15.24
CA GLU A 205 -0.47 -6.76 14.81
C GLU A 205 -0.77 -7.34 13.43
N GLU A 206 -2.07 -7.60 13.19
CA GLU A 206 -2.53 -8.11 11.92
C GLU A 206 -2.55 -7.00 10.86
N VAL A 207 -1.94 -7.30 9.71
CA VAL A 207 -1.92 -6.42 8.54
C VAL A 207 -2.06 -7.23 7.27
N TRP A 208 -2.81 -6.69 6.31
CA TRP A 208 -3.07 -7.28 5.01
C TRP A 208 -2.40 -6.46 3.92
N PHE A 209 -1.79 -7.16 2.96
CA PHE A 209 -1.17 -6.56 1.79
C PHE A 209 -1.74 -7.19 0.51
N ARG A 210 -1.82 -6.39 -0.55
CA ARG A 210 -2.13 -6.85 -1.90
C ARG A 210 -1.49 -5.92 -2.94
N ASN A 211 -1.53 -6.32 -4.20
CA ASN A 211 -1.05 -5.51 -5.33
C ASN A 211 0.41 -5.06 -5.18
N LEU A 212 1.24 -5.86 -4.46
CA LEU A 212 2.66 -5.57 -4.31
C LEU A 212 3.36 -5.72 -5.65
N ARG A 213 3.93 -4.64 -6.15
CA ARG A 213 4.62 -4.60 -7.43
C ARG A 213 5.76 -3.60 -7.43
N ILE A 214 6.79 -3.87 -8.21
CA ILE A 214 7.99 -3.06 -8.29
C ILE A 214 8.34 -2.78 -9.74
N GLY A 215 8.81 -1.58 -10.01
CA GLY A 215 9.23 -1.12 -11.33
C GLY A 215 10.40 -0.14 -11.24
N PRO A 216 10.80 0.45 -12.38
CA PRO A 216 11.85 1.44 -12.40
C PRO A 216 11.47 2.68 -11.58
N PRO A 217 12.46 3.40 -11.02
CA PRO A 217 12.18 4.65 -10.31
C PRO A 217 11.49 5.65 -11.25
N GLN A 218 10.54 6.40 -10.71
CA GLN A 218 9.81 7.40 -11.47
C GLN A 218 10.54 8.74 -11.38
N PRO A 219 10.78 9.43 -12.51
CA PRO A 219 11.38 10.76 -12.49
C PRO A 219 10.50 11.77 -11.76
N GLU A 220 11.10 12.73 -11.10
CA GLU A 220 10.41 13.79 -10.30
C GLU A 220 9.36 14.56 -11.11
N THR A 221 9.54 14.70 -12.41
CA THR A 221 8.66 15.47 -13.31
C THR A 221 7.38 14.77 -13.74
N SER A 222 7.21 13.47 -13.48
CA SER A 222 6.07 12.71 -14.02
C SER A 222 4.72 12.99 -13.33
N LEU A 223 4.69 13.69 -12.20
CA LEU A 223 3.45 13.96 -11.46
C LEU A 223 2.84 15.35 -11.75
N GLU A 224 3.60 16.32 -12.22
CA GLU A 224 3.05 17.63 -12.62
C GLU A 224 2.22 17.54 -13.91
N SER A 225 2.52 16.59 -14.81
CA SER A 225 1.80 16.47 -16.08
C SER A 225 0.41 15.81 -15.98
N ALA A 226 0.10 15.12 -14.90
CA ALA A 226 -1.20 14.46 -14.72
C ALA A 226 -2.30 15.42 -14.22
N HIS A 227 -1.97 16.54 -13.59
CA HIS A 227 -2.93 17.51 -13.07
C HIS A 227 -3.32 18.63 -14.06
N CYS A 228 -2.69 18.71 -15.23
CA CYS A 228 -2.90 19.79 -16.20
C CYS A 228 -3.70 19.40 -17.45
N ARG A 229 -4.47 18.31 -17.42
CA ARG A 229 -5.42 17.98 -18.49
C ARG A 229 -6.86 18.27 -18.08
N SER A 230 -7.13 19.52 -17.77
CA SER A 230 -8.49 20.05 -17.80
C SER A 230 -8.82 20.44 -19.25
N PRO A 231 -9.96 20.01 -19.82
CA PRO A 231 -10.31 20.39 -21.20
C PRO A 231 -10.65 21.88 -21.23
N GLN A 232 -9.80 22.65 -21.88
CA GLN A 232 -10.08 24.06 -22.18
C GLN A 232 -11.33 24.13 -23.06
N ARG A 233 -12.44 24.55 -22.49
CA ARG A 233 -13.62 24.98 -23.24
C ARG A 233 -13.26 26.27 -23.98
N HIS A 234 -13.21 26.20 -25.28
CA HIS A 234 -13.14 27.34 -26.18
C HIS A 234 -14.35 28.24 -25.95
N HIS A 235 -14.19 29.34 -25.21
CA HIS A 235 -15.04 30.51 -25.29
C HIS A 235 -14.31 31.61 -26.06
N ARG A 236 -14.63 31.70 -27.37
CA ARG A 236 -14.38 32.91 -28.16
C ARG A 236 -15.12 34.04 -27.51
N ARG A 237 -14.41 35.01 -26.91
CA ARG A 237 -14.90 36.33 -26.61
C ARG A 237 -14.25 37.34 -27.58
N LEU A 238 -15.10 37.94 -28.41
CA LEU A 238 -14.82 39.10 -29.23
C LEU A 238 -14.36 40.27 -28.33
N PHE A 239 -13.12 40.68 -28.46
CA PHE A 239 -12.66 41.92 -27.88
C PHE A 239 -13.06 43.08 -28.81
N ARG A 240 -14.03 43.87 -28.41
CA ARG A 240 -14.27 45.22 -28.93
C ARG A 240 -13.15 46.14 -28.45
N ARG A 241 -12.50 46.83 -29.42
CA ARG A 241 -11.56 47.92 -29.20
C ARG A 241 -12.30 49.09 -28.53
N CYS A 242 -11.89 49.47 -27.33
CA CYS A 242 -12.12 50.84 -26.80
C CYS A 242 -10.84 51.67 -26.98
N ARG A 243 -10.93 52.69 -27.86
CA ARG A 243 -9.95 53.76 -27.93
C ARG A 243 -10.17 54.69 -26.75
N TYR A 244 -9.13 54.98 -25.99
CA TYR A 244 -9.09 56.18 -25.14
C TYR A 244 -8.15 57.18 -25.77
N GLY A 245 -8.74 58.37 -26.09
CA GLY A 245 -8.03 59.53 -26.54
C GLY A 245 -7.34 60.25 -25.38
N HIS A 246 -6.17 60.76 -25.68
CA HIS A 246 -5.50 61.78 -24.87
C HIS A 246 -6.27 63.08 -24.92
N ARG A 247 -6.44 63.77 -23.80
CA ARG A 247 -6.36 65.24 -23.65
C ARG A 247 -6.03 65.55 -22.20
N GLU A 248 -5.00 66.38 -22.12
CA GLU A 248 -4.52 67.41 -21.17
C GLU A 248 -4.12 66.96 -19.79
#